data_8bad19099578da6cdd52782132731fc4
#
_entry.id   8bad19099578da6cdd52782132731fc4
#
_cell.length_a   1.000
_cell.length_b   1.000
_cell.length_c   1.000
_cell.angle_alpha   90.00
_cell.angle_beta   90.00
_cell.angle_gamma   90.00
#
_symmetry.space_group_name_H-M   'P 1'
#
loop_
_entity.id
_entity.type
_entity.pdbx_description
1 polymer ?
#
loop_
_entity_poly.entity_id
_entity_poly.type
_entity_poly.pdbx_seq_one_letter_code
_entity_poly.pdbx_strand_id
1 'polypeptide(L)'
;GILKRPAFFPFPAWILKLLLGEMSQLLINSQKISTDLPKNLGYKFIYPKLKNALKIICDQTAHTLAVEQWVPQPLDKTFSFFTDPQNLEALTPKFLQFKILKVTSSPIQEGTLLDYSLKLRGIPFRWQTKITECVSGVRFSDMQTRGPYFFWHHTHEFFEKNGGTLIRDKVLYKLPGWT
;
A
#
# COMPACT_ATOMS: atom_id res chain seq x y z
N GLY A 1 -5.08 -14.42 1.93
CA GLY A 1 -3.62 -14.52 1.99
C GLY A 1 -2.97 -13.15 1.99
N ILE A 2 -1.72 -13.03 2.42
CA ILE A 2 -0.96 -11.76 2.51
C ILE A 2 -0.82 -11.12 1.13
N LEU A 3 -0.60 -11.92 0.10
CA LEU A 3 -0.42 -11.46 -1.28
C LEU A 3 -1.74 -11.09 -1.97
N LYS A 4 -2.91 -11.27 -1.32
CA LYS A 4 -4.26 -11.00 -1.87
C LYS A 4 -4.49 -11.55 -3.29
N ARG A 5 -3.68 -12.50 -3.72
CA ARG A 5 -3.82 -13.22 -5.00
C ARG A 5 -4.48 -14.56 -4.74
N PRO A 6 -5.60 -14.87 -5.39
CA PRO A 6 -6.19 -16.17 -5.30
C PRO A 6 -5.34 -17.18 -6.07
N ALA A 7 -5.00 -18.30 -5.43
CA ALA A 7 -4.44 -19.46 -6.11
C ALA A 7 -5.61 -20.35 -6.56
N PHE A 8 -6.19 -20.05 -7.73
CA PHE A 8 -7.39 -20.75 -8.21
C PHE A 8 -7.12 -22.12 -8.82
N PHE A 9 -5.92 -22.39 -9.30
CA PHE A 9 -5.59 -23.63 -9.94
C PHE A 9 -4.48 -24.37 -9.19
N PRO A 10 -4.75 -25.59 -8.70
CA PRO A 10 -3.68 -26.47 -8.29
C PRO A 10 -2.87 -26.82 -9.55
N PHE A 11 -1.60 -26.41 -9.56
CA PHE A 11 -0.71 -26.77 -10.66
C PHE A 11 -0.29 -28.23 -10.48
N PRO A 12 -0.68 -29.16 -11.37
CA PRO A 12 -0.40 -30.56 -11.18
C PRO A 12 1.11 -30.84 -11.15
N ALA A 13 1.56 -31.65 -10.17
CA ALA A 13 2.98 -31.95 -9.98
C ALA A 13 3.63 -32.58 -11.22
N TRP A 14 2.88 -33.34 -12.02
CA TRP A 14 3.39 -33.98 -13.24
C TRP A 14 3.77 -32.94 -14.31
N ILE A 15 3.04 -31.81 -14.43
CA ILE A 15 3.39 -30.74 -15.36
C ILE A 15 4.70 -30.07 -14.93
N LEU A 16 4.89 -29.83 -13.61
CA LEU A 16 6.14 -29.31 -13.10
C LEU A 16 7.32 -30.24 -13.38
N LYS A 17 7.13 -31.56 -13.22
CA LYS A 17 8.14 -32.57 -13.56
C LYS A 17 8.50 -32.55 -15.04
N LEU A 18 7.49 -32.41 -15.90
CA LEU A 18 7.71 -32.37 -17.36
C LEU A 18 8.48 -31.10 -17.79
N LEU A 19 8.16 -29.93 -17.20
CA LEU A 19 8.75 -28.65 -17.58
C LEU A 19 10.12 -28.41 -16.93
N LEU A 20 10.32 -28.82 -15.68
CA LEU A 20 11.49 -28.49 -14.88
C LEU A 20 12.37 -29.71 -14.54
N GLY A 21 11.98 -30.90 -14.93
CA GLY A 21 12.73 -32.11 -14.62
C GLY A 21 12.96 -32.30 -13.12
N GLU A 22 14.20 -32.59 -12.74
CA GLU A 22 14.58 -32.78 -11.32
C GLU A 22 14.45 -31.52 -10.49
N MET A 23 14.58 -30.32 -11.07
CA MET A 23 14.36 -29.04 -10.36
C MET A 23 12.94 -28.91 -9.83
N SER A 24 11.97 -29.64 -10.38
CA SER A 24 10.61 -29.66 -9.86
C SER A 24 10.52 -30.11 -8.41
N GLN A 25 11.48 -30.93 -7.94
CA GLN A 25 11.52 -31.41 -6.57
C GLN A 25 11.68 -30.27 -5.55
N LEU A 26 12.38 -29.18 -5.90
CA LEU A 26 12.51 -27.99 -5.06
C LEU A 26 11.15 -27.30 -4.79
N LEU A 27 10.23 -27.43 -5.74
CA LEU A 27 8.89 -26.82 -5.64
C LEU A 27 7.84 -27.79 -5.07
N ILE A 28 8.02 -29.10 -5.31
CA ILE A 28 7.05 -30.14 -4.92
C ILE A 28 7.33 -30.66 -3.51
N ASN A 29 8.61 -30.78 -3.14
CA ASN A 29 8.99 -31.36 -1.86
C ASN A 29 8.82 -30.33 -0.74
N SER A 30 8.01 -30.69 0.24
CA SER A 30 7.86 -29.91 1.47
C SER A 30 9.06 -30.16 2.38
N GLN A 31 9.72 -29.09 2.81
CA GLN A 31 10.75 -29.16 3.86
C GLN A 31 10.13 -28.68 5.19
N LYS A 32 9.96 -29.64 6.12
CA LYS A 32 9.58 -29.32 7.50
C LYS A 32 10.84 -29.09 8.32
N ILE A 33 11.19 -27.81 8.54
CA ILE A 33 12.34 -27.43 9.36
C ILE A 33 11.86 -27.23 10.80
N SER A 34 12.47 -27.96 11.77
CA SER A 34 12.23 -27.72 13.20
C SER A 34 12.96 -26.45 13.64
N THR A 35 12.26 -25.65 14.44
CA THR A 35 12.81 -24.44 15.08
C THR A 35 13.26 -24.69 16.51
N ASP A 36 13.23 -25.95 16.95
CA ASP A 36 13.49 -26.29 18.37
C ASP A 36 14.95 -26.12 18.75
N LEU A 37 15.84 -26.57 17.88
CA LEU A 37 17.29 -26.43 18.12
C LEU A 37 17.71 -24.95 18.26
N PRO A 38 17.40 -24.04 17.33
CA PRO A 38 17.71 -22.63 17.51
C PRO A 38 17.13 -22.03 18.80
N LYS A 39 15.88 -22.35 19.12
CA LYS A 39 15.23 -21.87 20.36
C LYS A 39 15.93 -22.36 21.62
N ASN A 40 16.31 -23.64 21.65
CA ASN A 40 17.04 -24.24 22.78
C ASN A 40 18.41 -23.63 22.97
N LEU A 41 19.04 -23.14 21.89
CA LEU A 41 20.29 -22.39 21.90
C LEU A 41 20.11 -20.90 22.24
N GLY A 42 18.90 -20.47 22.61
CA GLY A 42 18.63 -19.08 23.01
C GLY A 42 18.36 -18.12 21.85
N TYR A 43 18.27 -18.60 20.61
CA TYR A 43 17.97 -17.74 19.45
C TYR A 43 16.54 -17.23 19.53
N LYS A 44 16.36 -15.92 19.46
CA LYS A 44 15.04 -15.27 19.43
C LYS A 44 14.73 -14.83 18.01
N PHE A 45 13.68 -15.42 17.42
CA PHE A 45 13.21 -14.98 16.10
C PHE A 45 12.62 -13.56 16.19
N ILE A 46 13.14 -12.64 15.41
CA ILE A 46 12.61 -11.26 15.32
C ILE A 46 11.16 -11.28 14.82
N TYR A 47 10.84 -12.19 13.91
CA TYR A 47 9.49 -12.38 13.36
C TYR A 47 9.00 -13.82 13.59
N PRO A 48 8.49 -14.15 14.78
CA PRO A 48 8.08 -15.54 15.10
C PRO A 48 6.83 -16.00 14.34
N LYS A 49 6.07 -15.07 13.76
CA LYS A 49 4.88 -15.38 12.95
C LYS A 49 5.18 -15.13 11.47
N LEU A 50 4.96 -16.16 10.63
CA LEU A 50 5.17 -16.09 9.18
C LEU A 50 4.46 -14.88 8.54
N LYS A 51 3.24 -14.57 8.99
CA LYS A 51 2.50 -13.40 8.49
C LYS A 51 3.28 -12.09 8.66
N ASN A 52 3.93 -11.90 9.79
CA ASN A 52 4.70 -10.69 10.08
C ASN A 52 6.01 -10.66 9.26
N ALA A 53 6.72 -11.80 9.18
CA ALA A 53 7.91 -11.92 8.35
C ALA A 53 7.60 -11.61 6.87
N LEU A 54 6.57 -12.24 6.31
CA LEU A 54 6.16 -11.99 4.93
C LEU A 54 5.71 -10.54 4.69
N LYS A 55 5.02 -9.93 5.66
CA LYS A 55 4.63 -8.52 5.56
C LYS A 55 5.86 -7.63 5.40
N ILE A 56 6.88 -7.81 6.24
CA ILE A 56 8.10 -7.00 6.19
C ILE A 56 8.90 -7.23 4.92
N ILE A 57 9.06 -8.50 4.48
CA ILE A 57 9.71 -8.81 3.21
C ILE A 57 8.96 -8.13 2.06
N CYS A 58 7.62 -8.17 2.07
CA CYS A 58 6.83 -7.47 1.06
C CYS A 58 7.00 -5.95 1.14
N ASP A 59 7.10 -5.38 2.33
CA ASP A 59 7.30 -3.94 2.53
C ASP A 59 8.71 -3.51 2.09
N GLN A 60 9.76 -4.28 2.40
CA GLN A 60 11.14 -3.98 2.01
C GLN A 60 11.37 -3.94 0.49
N THR A 61 10.56 -4.64 -0.29
CA THR A 61 10.63 -4.61 -1.76
C THR A 61 9.74 -3.54 -2.39
N ALA A 62 9.09 -2.70 -1.60
CA ALA A 62 8.32 -1.57 -2.09
C ALA A 62 9.24 -0.41 -2.50
N HIS A 63 8.92 0.22 -3.60
CA HIS A 63 9.53 1.50 -3.98
C HIS A 63 9.01 2.60 -3.06
N THR A 64 9.88 3.56 -2.75
CA THR A 64 9.52 4.73 -1.96
C THR A 64 9.60 5.97 -2.83
N LEU A 65 8.55 6.77 -2.84
CA LEU A 65 8.55 8.14 -3.33
C LEU A 65 8.30 9.05 -2.13
N ALA A 66 9.15 10.05 -1.92
CA ALA A 66 8.97 11.04 -0.88
C ALA A 66 9.14 12.44 -1.48
N VAL A 67 8.22 13.34 -1.16
CA VAL A 67 8.20 14.72 -1.62
C VAL A 67 7.86 15.63 -0.44
N GLU A 68 8.47 16.80 -0.39
CA GLU A 68 8.14 17.84 0.56
C GLU A 68 7.66 19.09 -0.19
N GLN A 69 6.61 19.70 0.34
CA GLN A 69 6.07 20.97 -0.15
C GLN A 69 5.79 21.89 1.03
N TRP A 70 6.26 23.15 0.94
CA TRP A 70 5.86 24.18 1.86
C TRP A 70 4.75 25.04 1.26
N VAL A 71 3.73 25.37 2.07
CA VAL A 71 2.63 26.24 1.68
C VAL A 71 2.47 27.39 2.68
N PRO A 72 2.20 28.64 2.24
CA PRO A 72 2.06 29.80 3.11
C PRO A 72 0.65 29.87 3.72
N GLN A 73 0.21 28.78 4.34
CA GLN A 73 -1.09 28.66 5.01
C GLN A 73 -0.92 28.01 6.39
N PRO A 74 -1.72 28.42 7.39
CA PRO A 74 -1.74 27.76 8.70
C PRO A 74 -2.02 26.27 8.60
N LEU A 75 -1.50 25.54 9.56
CA LEU A 75 -1.58 24.08 9.60
C LEU A 75 -3.02 23.57 9.63
N ASP A 76 -3.88 24.18 10.41
CA ASP A 76 -5.30 23.84 10.54
C ASP A 76 -6.04 23.96 9.22
N LYS A 77 -5.82 25.05 8.48
CA LYS A 77 -6.40 25.28 7.15
C LYS A 77 -5.87 24.27 6.13
N THR A 78 -4.56 24.04 6.16
CA THR A 78 -3.93 23.09 5.25
C THR A 78 -4.43 21.67 5.50
N PHE A 79 -4.47 21.24 6.75
CA PHE A 79 -4.97 19.92 7.11
C PHE A 79 -6.45 19.74 6.72
N SER A 80 -7.30 20.74 7.05
CA SER A 80 -8.72 20.71 6.68
C SER A 80 -8.93 20.63 5.16
N PHE A 81 -8.09 21.33 4.39
CA PHE A 81 -8.13 21.26 2.93
C PHE A 81 -7.78 19.88 2.40
N PHE A 82 -6.76 19.21 2.93
CA PHE A 82 -6.34 17.89 2.51
C PHE A 82 -7.30 16.77 2.95
N THR A 83 -8.01 16.98 4.06
CA THR A 83 -8.99 16.00 4.57
C THR A 83 -10.38 16.14 3.97
N ASP A 84 -10.64 17.16 3.14
CA ASP A 84 -11.84 17.27 2.35
C ASP A 84 -11.69 16.54 1.00
N PRO A 85 -12.39 15.43 0.77
CA PRO A 85 -12.26 14.67 -0.47
C PRO A 85 -12.57 15.47 -1.74
N GLN A 86 -13.41 16.49 -1.66
CA GLN A 86 -13.77 17.30 -2.83
C GLN A 86 -12.56 18.04 -3.41
N ASN A 87 -11.61 18.42 -2.57
CA ASN A 87 -10.39 19.08 -2.99
C ASN A 87 -9.44 18.15 -3.76
N LEU A 88 -9.53 16.84 -3.54
CA LEU A 88 -8.71 15.85 -4.27
C LEU A 88 -9.00 15.89 -5.79
N GLU A 89 -10.26 16.08 -6.18
CA GLU A 89 -10.63 16.23 -7.59
C GLU A 89 -10.07 17.52 -8.19
N ALA A 90 -10.10 18.60 -7.43
CA ALA A 90 -9.57 19.91 -7.85
C ALA A 90 -8.04 19.91 -8.00
N LEU A 91 -7.32 19.19 -7.13
CA LEU A 91 -5.85 19.08 -7.15
C LEU A 91 -5.33 18.11 -8.20
N THR A 92 -6.14 17.15 -8.63
CA THR A 92 -5.71 16.12 -9.56
C THR A 92 -5.60 16.69 -10.98
N PRO A 93 -4.50 16.45 -11.71
CA PRO A 93 -4.30 16.94 -13.04
C PRO A 93 -5.45 16.55 -14.00
N LYS A 94 -5.97 17.51 -14.77
CA LYS A 94 -7.13 17.32 -15.66
C LYS A 94 -6.94 16.19 -16.68
N PHE A 95 -5.72 15.92 -17.12
CA PHE A 95 -5.44 14.84 -18.07
C PHE A 95 -5.74 13.44 -17.52
N LEU A 96 -5.77 13.28 -16.19
CA LEU A 96 -6.15 12.02 -15.55
C LEU A 96 -7.67 11.80 -15.53
N GLN A 97 -8.48 12.79 -15.86
CA GLN A 97 -9.95 12.72 -15.81
C GLN A 97 -10.43 12.07 -14.51
N PHE A 98 -9.83 12.50 -13.41
CA PHE A 98 -10.14 12.00 -12.08
C PHE A 98 -11.57 12.38 -11.67
N LYS A 99 -12.29 11.42 -11.09
CA LYS A 99 -13.64 11.65 -10.60
C LYS A 99 -13.91 10.80 -9.37
N ILE A 100 -14.35 11.45 -8.30
CA ILE A 100 -14.84 10.76 -7.10
C ILE A 100 -16.20 10.16 -7.41
N LEU A 101 -16.36 8.86 -7.12
CA LEU A 101 -17.59 8.11 -7.34
C LEU A 101 -18.38 7.95 -6.04
N LYS A 102 -17.67 7.72 -4.93
CA LYS A 102 -18.27 7.52 -3.61
C LYS A 102 -17.27 7.81 -2.51
N VAL A 103 -17.74 8.45 -1.44
CA VAL A 103 -17.00 8.65 -0.19
C VAL A 103 -17.90 8.27 0.96
N THR A 104 -17.37 7.57 1.96
CA THR A 104 -18.17 7.13 3.12
C THR A 104 -18.22 8.15 4.25
N SER A 105 -17.28 9.10 4.28
CA SER A 105 -17.24 10.19 5.26
C SER A 105 -16.49 11.41 4.71
N SER A 106 -17.02 12.62 4.98
CA SER A 106 -16.35 13.90 4.73
C SER A 106 -16.55 14.81 5.95
N PRO A 107 -15.46 15.35 6.55
CA PRO A 107 -14.06 15.10 6.23
C PRO A 107 -13.67 13.63 6.40
N ILE A 108 -12.53 13.24 5.81
CA ILE A 108 -12.02 11.87 5.95
C ILE A 108 -11.62 11.60 7.41
N GLN A 109 -11.82 10.35 7.82
CA GLN A 109 -11.39 9.83 9.11
C GLN A 109 -10.90 8.39 8.95
N GLU A 110 -10.32 7.83 9.98
CA GLU A 110 -9.92 6.42 9.95
C GLU A 110 -11.10 5.52 9.56
N GLY A 111 -10.87 4.61 8.62
CA GLY A 111 -11.89 3.73 8.06
C GLY A 111 -12.65 4.29 6.87
N THR A 112 -12.55 5.60 6.54
CA THR A 112 -13.17 6.18 5.36
C THR A 112 -12.73 5.45 4.09
N LEU A 113 -13.70 5.11 3.23
CA LEU A 113 -13.47 4.54 1.91
C LEU A 113 -13.75 5.61 0.84
N LEU A 114 -12.83 5.73 -0.10
CA LEU A 114 -12.97 6.59 -1.27
C LEU A 114 -12.92 5.71 -2.52
N ASP A 115 -13.99 5.72 -3.30
CA ASP A 115 -14.03 5.13 -4.63
C ASP A 115 -13.90 6.24 -5.68
N TYR A 116 -12.98 6.08 -6.60
CA TYR A 116 -12.78 7.02 -7.69
C TYR A 116 -12.35 6.34 -8.98
N SER A 117 -12.52 7.07 -10.07
CA SER A 117 -12.07 6.68 -11.41
C SER A 117 -11.04 7.67 -11.91
N LEU A 118 -10.09 7.17 -12.67
CA LEU A 118 -9.12 7.98 -13.38
C LEU A 118 -8.77 7.34 -14.72
N LYS A 119 -8.24 8.12 -15.65
CA LYS A 119 -7.71 7.61 -16.92
C LYS A 119 -6.21 7.82 -16.97
N LEU A 120 -5.47 6.76 -17.28
CA LEU A 120 -4.05 6.84 -17.54
C LEU A 120 -3.80 6.47 -19.00
N ARG A 121 -3.28 7.41 -19.79
CA ARG A 121 -3.09 7.26 -21.25
C ARG A 121 -4.35 6.77 -21.97
N GLY A 122 -5.52 7.30 -21.57
CA GLY A 122 -6.82 6.94 -22.14
C GLY A 122 -7.45 5.65 -21.59
N ILE A 123 -6.73 4.85 -20.83
CA ILE A 123 -7.23 3.60 -20.21
C ILE A 123 -7.91 3.95 -18.89
N PRO A 124 -9.21 3.59 -18.70
CA PRO A 124 -9.90 3.87 -17.45
C PRO A 124 -9.51 2.87 -16.35
N PHE A 125 -9.25 3.39 -15.16
CA PHE A 125 -9.01 2.62 -13.95
C PHE A 125 -10.04 3.00 -12.89
N ARG A 126 -10.50 2.00 -12.15
CA ARG A 126 -11.22 2.21 -10.89
C ARG A 126 -10.26 1.98 -9.74
N TRP A 127 -10.33 2.85 -8.77
CA TRP A 127 -9.47 2.82 -7.61
C TRP A 127 -10.32 2.97 -6.35
N GLN A 128 -10.00 2.19 -5.33
CA GLN A 128 -10.57 2.35 -4.01
C GLN A 128 -9.44 2.46 -3.00
N THR A 129 -9.55 3.46 -2.15
CA THR A 129 -8.62 3.75 -1.06
C THR A 129 -9.36 3.68 0.27
N LYS A 130 -8.69 3.15 1.29
CA LYS A 130 -9.14 3.19 2.69
C LYS A 130 -8.19 4.06 3.49
N ILE A 131 -8.72 5.01 4.26
CA ILE A 131 -7.96 5.74 5.26
C ILE A 131 -7.62 4.78 6.39
N THR A 132 -6.34 4.56 6.63
CA THR A 132 -5.82 3.61 7.63
C THR A 132 -5.44 4.27 8.93
N GLU A 133 -5.20 5.58 8.90
CA GLU A 133 -4.88 6.42 10.05
C GLU A 133 -5.31 7.86 9.76
N CYS A 134 -5.80 8.58 10.76
CA CYS A 134 -6.08 10.02 10.67
C CYS A 134 -5.89 10.64 12.06
N VAL A 135 -4.80 11.39 12.23
CA VAL A 135 -4.47 12.14 13.45
C VAL A 135 -4.58 13.63 13.12
N SER A 136 -5.58 14.28 13.70
CA SER A 136 -5.92 15.67 13.38
C SER A 136 -4.72 16.60 13.54
N GLY A 137 -4.46 17.42 12.51
CA GLY A 137 -3.36 18.38 12.48
C GLY A 137 -1.96 17.77 12.41
N VAL A 138 -1.82 16.45 12.32
CA VAL A 138 -0.52 15.77 12.33
C VAL A 138 -0.29 14.98 11.04
N ARG A 139 -1.16 14.01 10.76
CA ARG A 139 -1.01 13.14 9.59
C ARG A 139 -2.28 12.35 9.28
N PHE A 140 -2.37 11.89 8.06
CA PHE A 140 -3.25 10.79 7.71
C PHE A 140 -2.57 9.86 6.69
N SER A 141 -3.03 8.62 6.65
CA SER A 141 -2.51 7.62 5.72
C SER A 141 -3.65 6.91 5.03
N ASP A 142 -3.43 6.56 3.77
CA ASP A 142 -4.35 5.79 2.97
C ASP A 142 -3.69 4.56 2.36
N MET A 143 -4.47 3.53 2.11
CA MET A 143 -4.02 2.30 1.46
C MET A 143 -4.99 1.90 0.36
N GLN A 144 -4.45 1.57 -0.81
CA GLN A 144 -5.24 1.00 -1.88
C GLN A 144 -5.84 -0.34 -1.46
N THR A 145 -7.17 -0.45 -1.53
CA THR A 145 -7.89 -1.73 -1.34
C THR A 145 -8.23 -2.37 -2.67
N ARG A 146 -8.41 -1.54 -3.72
CA ARG A 146 -8.64 -1.96 -5.10
C ARG A 146 -7.98 -0.96 -6.05
N GLY A 147 -7.22 -1.44 -7.03
CA GLY A 147 -6.55 -0.56 -7.99
C GLY A 147 -5.44 -1.26 -8.76
N PRO A 148 -4.67 -0.51 -9.57
CA PRO A 148 -3.68 -1.08 -10.48
C PRO A 148 -2.38 -1.53 -9.81
N TYR A 149 -2.08 -1.04 -8.61
CA TYR A 149 -0.85 -1.42 -7.90
C TYR A 149 -1.02 -2.73 -7.14
N PHE A 150 0.07 -3.48 -7.02
CA PHE A 150 0.11 -4.64 -6.14
C PHE A 150 0.01 -4.21 -4.65
N PHE A 151 0.68 -3.12 -4.32
CA PHE A 151 0.66 -2.46 -3.03
C PHE A 151 0.76 -0.94 -3.24
N TRP A 152 -0.01 -0.18 -2.47
CA TRP A 152 0.05 1.27 -2.39
C TRP A 152 -0.33 1.71 -1.00
N HIS A 153 0.56 2.45 -0.36
CA HIS A 153 0.32 3.08 0.92
C HIS A 153 0.89 4.48 0.86
N HIS A 154 0.05 5.46 1.13
CA HIS A 154 0.40 6.88 1.07
C HIS A 154 0.22 7.50 2.45
N THR A 155 1.18 8.29 2.89
CA THR A 155 1.15 9.02 4.15
C THR A 155 1.39 10.50 3.87
N HIS A 156 0.51 11.34 4.41
CA HIS A 156 0.65 12.78 4.46
C HIS A 156 0.98 13.19 5.89
N GLU A 157 2.09 13.90 6.08
CA GLU A 157 2.49 14.48 7.36
C GLU A 157 2.51 16.00 7.25
N PHE A 158 2.08 16.69 8.31
CA PHE A 158 1.93 18.14 8.33
C PHE A 158 2.72 18.71 9.50
N PHE A 159 3.52 19.76 9.24
CA PHE A 159 4.37 20.40 10.23
C PHE A 159 4.24 21.92 10.10
N GLU A 160 4.07 22.63 11.23
CA GLU A 160 4.24 24.09 11.23
C GLU A 160 5.69 24.44 10.94
N LYS A 161 5.91 25.30 9.96
CA LYS A 161 7.25 25.76 9.57
C LYS A 161 7.21 27.15 8.95
N ASN A 162 7.99 28.08 9.52
CA ASN A 162 8.20 29.43 8.96
C ASN A 162 6.88 30.18 8.66
N GLY A 163 5.91 30.15 9.59
CA GLY A 163 4.62 30.81 9.44
C GLY A 163 3.67 30.19 8.42
N GLY A 164 3.99 29.01 7.93
CA GLY A 164 3.16 28.19 7.03
C GLY A 164 3.20 26.72 7.42
N THR A 165 2.85 25.86 6.50
CA THR A 165 2.81 24.40 6.70
C THR A 165 3.77 23.71 5.74
N LEU A 166 4.67 22.88 6.28
CA LEU A 166 5.42 21.90 5.53
C LEU A 166 4.61 20.61 5.44
N ILE A 167 4.35 20.16 4.22
CA ILE A 167 3.69 18.90 3.93
C ILE A 167 4.75 17.92 3.46
N ARG A 168 4.77 16.72 4.03
CA ARG A 168 5.61 15.61 3.57
C ARG A 168 4.73 14.47 3.11
N ASP A 169 4.86 14.14 1.83
CA ASP A 169 4.18 13.02 1.19
C ASP A 169 5.13 11.85 1.06
N LYS A 170 4.72 10.69 1.54
CA LYS A 170 5.48 9.44 1.41
C LYS A 170 4.59 8.35 0.84
N VAL A 171 4.95 7.87 -0.35
CA VAL A 171 4.26 6.76 -1.00
C VAL A 171 5.16 5.54 -1.01
N LEU A 172 4.65 4.44 -0.47
CA LEU A 172 5.22 3.11 -0.63
C LEU A 172 4.40 2.36 -1.65
N TYR A 173 5.02 1.87 -2.73
CA TYR A 173 4.26 1.19 -3.78
C TYR A 173 5.01 0.01 -4.40
N LYS A 174 4.23 -0.92 -4.95
CA LYS A 174 4.70 -2.04 -5.77
C LYS A 174 3.88 -2.12 -7.05
N LEU A 175 4.58 -2.28 -8.17
CA LEU A 175 3.94 -2.51 -9.46
C LEU A 175 3.46 -3.97 -9.57
N PRO A 176 2.37 -4.25 -10.30
CA PRO A 176 1.97 -5.61 -10.58
C PRO A 176 3.01 -6.31 -11.48
N GLY A 177 3.37 -7.54 -11.14
CA GLY A 177 4.24 -8.36 -11.99
C GLY A 177 5.76 -8.21 -11.78
N TRP A 178 6.22 -7.37 -10.86
CA TRP A 178 7.64 -7.27 -10.48
C TRP A 178 7.85 -7.99 -9.14
N THR A 179 8.43 -9.15 -9.19
CA THR A 179 8.97 -9.92 -8.06
C THR A 179 10.49 -9.87 -8.14
#